data_79a89fd32cca0efd4d811f155dc8e2ad
#
_entry.id   79a89fd32cca0efd4d811f155dc8e2ad
#
_cell.length_a   1.000
_cell.length_b   1.000
_cell.length_c   1.000
_cell.angle_alpha   90.00
_cell.angle_beta   90.00
_cell.angle_gamma   90.00
#
_symmetry.space_group_name_H-M   'P 1'
#
loop_
_entity.id
_entity.type
_entity.pdbx_description
1 polymer ?
#
loop_
_entity_poly.entity_id
_entity_poly.type
_entity_poly.pdbx_seq_one_letter_code
_entity_poly.pdbx_strand_id
1 'polypeptide(L)'
;NAGFPRNVEGRSIYLSSAEYMAEYSRRFILGGAKIIGGCCGTTPEYIRAMRSAIRSLLPQQRRVMVKIKDQQAACKEPCQMAQKSNLAARIASGEFVTTVELVPPRGTDFGKAVAIARILKEHGIDAINIPDGPRALSRMGAPFLGKVIQDAVGIEPIVHYTCRDRNLLGIISDLLGIHAMGLRNLLLITGDPPKMVTCRMLRRSSISTQLA
;
A
#
# COMPACT_ATOMS: atom_id res chain seq x y z
N ASN A 1 6.79 12.14 0.24
CA ASN A 1 7.60 12.20 1.45
C ASN A 1 8.88 13.02 1.21
N ALA A 2 9.52 13.48 2.28
CA ALA A 2 10.75 14.26 2.22
C ALA A 2 12.01 13.39 2.01
N GLY A 3 11.90 12.23 1.40
CA GLY A 3 12.97 11.28 1.16
C GLY A 3 13.02 10.16 2.20
N PHE A 4 14.08 9.35 2.14
CA PHE A 4 14.34 8.33 3.15
C PHE A 4 15.02 8.92 4.37
N PRO A 5 14.58 8.55 5.59
CA PRO A 5 15.24 9.00 6.78
C PRO A 5 16.64 8.39 6.89
N ARG A 6 17.64 9.22 7.21
CA ARG A 6 18.93 8.76 7.70
C ARG A 6 18.90 8.79 9.22
N ASN A 7 19.32 7.72 9.84
CA ASN A 7 19.47 7.69 11.29
C ASN A 7 20.84 8.30 11.64
N VAL A 8 20.82 9.43 12.33
CA VAL A 8 21.99 10.10 12.87
C VAL A 8 21.75 10.24 14.37
N GLU A 9 22.57 9.59 15.18
CA GLU A 9 22.48 9.62 16.66
C GLU A 9 21.08 9.30 17.21
N GLY A 10 20.41 8.30 16.62
CA GLY A 10 19.06 7.88 17.03
C GLY A 10 17.92 8.77 16.51
N ARG A 11 18.21 9.81 15.75
CA ARG A 11 17.21 10.71 15.14
C ARG A 11 17.06 10.41 13.63
N SER A 12 15.81 10.41 13.17
CA SER A 12 15.52 10.29 11.73
C SER A 12 15.62 11.67 11.06
N ILE A 13 16.61 11.84 10.20
CA ILE A 13 16.82 13.09 9.45
C ILE A 13 16.37 12.87 8.00
N TYR A 14 15.57 13.78 7.47
CA TYR A 14 15.12 13.80 6.08
C TYR A 14 15.91 14.85 5.31
N LEU A 15 16.48 14.46 4.15
CA LEU A 15 17.44 15.30 3.42
C LEU A 15 16.81 16.15 2.30
N SER A 16 15.54 15.93 1.95
CA SER A 16 14.89 16.76 0.93
C SER A 16 14.59 18.13 1.51
N SER A 17 14.81 19.18 0.71
CA SER A 17 14.45 20.55 1.11
C SER A 17 13.00 20.89 0.74
N ALA A 18 12.48 21.96 1.32
CA ALA A 18 11.15 22.49 1.00
C ALA A 18 11.06 22.95 -0.47
N GLU A 19 12.15 23.52 -1.00
CA GLU A 19 12.26 23.97 -2.40
C GLU A 19 12.23 22.79 -3.36
N TYR A 20 12.94 21.71 -3.03
CA TYR A 20 12.90 20.48 -3.81
C TYR A 20 11.49 19.92 -3.92
N MET A 21 10.78 19.83 -2.79
CA MET A 21 9.39 19.37 -2.77
C MET A 21 8.45 20.30 -3.54
N ALA A 22 8.68 21.60 -3.47
CA ALA A 22 7.93 22.60 -4.22
C ALA A 22 8.09 22.43 -5.74
N GLU A 23 9.33 22.23 -6.23
CA GLU A 23 9.61 22.03 -7.64
C GLU A 23 8.98 20.74 -8.17
N TYR A 24 9.09 19.64 -7.42
CA TYR A 24 8.43 18.38 -7.83
C TYR A 24 6.90 18.48 -7.81
N SER A 25 6.33 19.25 -6.88
CA SER A 25 4.89 19.53 -6.86
C SER A 25 4.44 20.22 -8.14
N ARG A 26 5.21 21.17 -8.65
CA ARG A 26 4.94 21.79 -9.97
C ARG A 26 4.92 20.76 -11.09
N ARG A 27 5.92 19.88 -11.15
CA ARG A 27 6.02 18.83 -12.18
C ARG A 27 4.85 17.86 -12.11
N PHE A 28 4.40 17.49 -10.91
CA PHE A 28 3.24 16.62 -10.74
C PHE A 28 1.94 17.28 -11.23
N ILE A 29 1.70 18.56 -10.92
CA ILE A 29 0.53 19.30 -11.42
C ILE A 29 0.58 19.40 -12.95
N LEU A 30 1.72 19.77 -13.52
CA LEU A 30 1.90 19.80 -14.97
C LEU A 30 1.76 18.42 -15.61
N GLY A 31 2.08 17.35 -14.87
CA GLY A 31 1.83 15.97 -15.26
C GLY A 31 0.39 15.49 -15.11
N GLY A 32 -0.51 16.35 -14.59
CA GLY A 32 -1.95 16.07 -14.46
C GLY A 32 -2.41 15.64 -13.06
N ALA A 33 -1.56 15.69 -12.04
CA ALA A 33 -1.97 15.40 -10.66
C ALA A 33 -2.95 16.47 -10.18
N LYS A 34 -4.06 16.06 -9.59
CA LYS A 34 -5.10 16.96 -9.07
C LYS A 34 -4.98 17.18 -7.56
N ILE A 35 -4.35 16.26 -6.86
CA ILE A 35 -4.14 16.29 -5.41
C ILE A 35 -2.66 16.07 -5.13
N ILE A 36 -2.06 16.94 -4.33
CA ILE A 36 -0.68 16.82 -3.87
C ILE A 36 -0.66 17.06 -2.37
N GLY A 37 0.10 16.26 -1.67
CA GLY A 37 0.27 16.37 -0.24
C GLY A 37 1.63 15.91 0.21
N GLY A 38 1.82 15.87 1.53
CA GLY A 38 3.02 15.39 2.18
C GLY A 38 2.80 14.06 2.90
N CYS A 39 3.90 13.40 3.24
CA CYS A 39 3.95 12.17 4.03
C CYS A 39 5.11 12.28 5.03
N CYS A 40 5.82 11.19 5.32
CA CYS A 40 6.91 11.12 6.28
C CYS A 40 7.95 12.23 6.08
N GLY A 41 8.36 12.88 7.17
CA GLY A 41 9.35 13.97 7.16
C GLY A 41 8.84 15.30 6.59
N THR A 42 7.58 15.39 6.17
CA THR A 42 6.99 16.63 5.65
C THR A 42 6.47 17.48 6.80
N THR A 43 6.98 18.69 6.93
CA THR A 43 6.56 19.69 7.93
C THR A 43 5.58 20.71 7.32
N PRO A 44 4.93 21.56 8.12
CA PRO A 44 4.10 22.67 7.60
C PRO A 44 4.84 23.61 6.65
N GLU A 45 6.15 23.77 6.81
CA GLU A 45 6.99 24.55 5.93
C GLU A 45 7.03 24.00 4.50
N TYR A 46 7.21 22.68 4.37
CA TYR A 46 7.16 21.99 3.08
C TYR A 46 5.80 22.17 2.40
N ILE A 47 4.72 22.01 3.15
CA ILE A 47 3.35 22.19 2.61
C ILE A 47 3.14 23.63 2.15
N ARG A 48 3.65 24.62 2.89
CA ARG A 48 3.58 26.02 2.49
C ARG A 48 4.34 26.30 1.21
N ALA A 49 5.56 25.76 1.08
CA ALA A 49 6.38 25.91 -0.13
C ALA A 49 5.70 25.26 -1.34
N MET A 50 5.21 24.02 -1.20
CA MET A 50 4.45 23.30 -2.24
C MET A 50 3.22 24.11 -2.66
N ARG A 51 2.39 24.57 -1.71
CA ARG A 51 1.19 25.38 -1.99
C ARG A 51 1.54 26.65 -2.76
N SER A 52 2.57 27.36 -2.34
CA SER A 52 3.01 28.59 -3.03
C SER A 52 3.46 28.31 -4.46
N ALA A 53 4.19 27.22 -4.68
CA ALA A 53 4.72 26.84 -5.99
C ALA A 53 3.62 26.41 -7.00
N ILE A 54 2.49 25.87 -6.54
CA ILE A 54 1.42 25.34 -7.40
C ILE A 54 0.20 26.24 -7.51
N ARG A 55 0.13 27.34 -6.72
CA ARG A 55 -1.06 28.18 -6.60
C ARG A 55 -1.59 28.73 -7.94
N SER A 56 -0.71 28.99 -8.90
CA SER A 56 -1.06 29.52 -10.23
C SER A 56 -1.08 28.46 -11.34
N LEU A 57 -0.84 27.19 -11.01
CA LEU A 57 -0.76 26.12 -11.99
C LEU A 57 -2.09 25.39 -12.14
N LEU A 58 -2.49 25.14 -13.38
CA LEU A 58 -3.63 24.29 -13.70
C LEU A 58 -3.11 22.88 -14.09
N PRO A 59 -3.75 21.81 -13.65
CA PRO A 59 -3.41 20.46 -14.05
C PRO A 59 -3.62 20.31 -15.57
N GLN A 60 -2.58 19.85 -16.27
CA GLN A 60 -2.75 19.48 -17.67
C GLN A 60 -3.53 18.18 -17.78
N GLN A 61 -4.60 18.17 -18.57
CA GLN A 61 -5.32 16.94 -18.89
C GLN A 61 -4.49 16.12 -19.92
N ARG A 62 -3.48 15.45 -19.46
CA ARG A 62 -2.79 14.44 -20.26
C ARG A 62 -3.63 13.16 -20.24
N ARG A 63 -4.44 12.95 -21.27
CA ARG A 63 -5.00 11.62 -21.54
C ARG A 63 -3.85 10.72 -21.99
N VAL A 64 -3.31 9.94 -21.06
CA VAL A 64 -2.47 8.82 -21.43
C VAL A 64 -3.39 7.77 -22.05
N MET A 65 -3.47 7.76 -23.37
CA MET A 65 -4.14 6.68 -24.12
C MET A 65 -3.21 5.48 -24.09
N VAL A 66 -3.32 4.65 -23.08
CA VAL A 66 -2.73 3.31 -23.12
C VAL A 66 -3.59 2.51 -24.10
N LYS A 67 -3.09 2.30 -25.31
CA LYS A 67 -3.68 1.31 -26.22
C LYS A 67 -3.40 -0.07 -25.66
N ILE A 68 -4.29 -0.57 -24.80
CA ILE A 68 -4.33 -1.98 -24.44
C ILE A 68 -4.79 -2.70 -25.71
N LYS A 69 -3.94 -3.54 -26.29
CA LYS A 69 -4.40 -4.48 -27.31
C LYS A 69 -5.40 -5.39 -26.62
N ASP A 70 -6.67 -5.24 -26.97
CA ASP A 70 -7.74 -6.14 -26.53
C ASP A 70 -7.42 -7.56 -27.00
N GLN A 71 -6.78 -8.34 -26.13
CA GLN A 71 -6.98 -9.77 -26.17
C GLN A 71 -8.34 -10.00 -25.48
N GLN A 72 -9.37 -10.17 -26.28
CA GLN A 72 -10.71 -10.55 -25.84
C GLN A 72 -10.69 -11.96 -25.26
N ALA A 73 -10.17 -12.11 -24.06
CA ALA A 73 -10.66 -13.15 -23.16
C ALA A 73 -12.04 -12.66 -22.69
N ALA A 74 -13.07 -13.50 -22.84
CA ALA A 74 -14.43 -13.19 -22.40
C ALA A 74 -14.41 -12.76 -20.91
N CYS A 75 -14.23 -11.47 -20.66
CA CYS A 75 -14.32 -10.91 -19.32
C CYS A 75 -15.79 -10.99 -18.91
N LYS A 76 -16.07 -11.79 -17.87
CA LYS A 76 -17.32 -11.64 -17.12
C LYS A 76 -17.45 -10.20 -16.69
N GLU A 77 -18.66 -9.63 -16.78
CA GLU A 77 -18.90 -8.28 -16.30
C GLU A 77 -18.37 -8.10 -14.87
N PRO A 78 -17.67 -7.00 -14.60
CA PRO A 78 -17.14 -6.76 -13.27
C PRO A 78 -18.27 -6.71 -12.25
N CYS A 79 -18.14 -7.45 -11.14
CA CYS A 79 -19.07 -7.37 -10.02
C CYS A 79 -19.17 -5.92 -9.52
N GLN A 80 -20.38 -5.44 -9.26
CA GLN A 80 -20.61 -4.11 -8.71
C GLN A 80 -19.87 -3.92 -7.38
N MET A 81 -19.39 -2.71 -7.10
CA MET A 81 -18.58 -2.41 -5.92
C MET A 81 -19.26 -2.88 -4.63
N ALA A 82 -20.53 -2.58 -4.44
CA ALA A 82 -21.30 -2.96 -3.25
C ALA A 82 -21.43 -4.47 -3.02
N GLN A 83 -21.18 -5.29 -4.03
CA GLN A 83 -21.28 -6.75 -3.94
C GLN A 83 -19.94 -7.45 -3.65
N LYS A 84 -18.84 -6.68 -3.58
CA LYS A 84 -17.50 -7.26 -3.44
C LYS A 84 -17.15 -7.66 -2.01
N SER A 85 -17.55 -6.83 -1.03
CA SER A 85 -17.32 -7.03 0.40
C SER A 85 -18.27 -6.15 1.21
N ASN A 86 -18.39 -6.40 2.53
CA ASN A 86 -19.17 -5.52 3.41
C ASN A 86 -18.55 -4.11 3.48
N LEU A 87 -17.23 -4.02 3.55
CA LEU A 87 -16.52 -2.75 3.51
C LEU A 87 -16.84 -1.98 2.22
N ALA A 88 -16.79 -2.65 1.08
CA ALA A 88 -17.10 -2.05 -0.22
C ALA A 88 -18.57 -1.60 -0.31
N ALA A 89 -19.52 -2.36 0.26
CA ALA A 89 -20.93 -1.99 0.34
C ALA A 89 -21.13 -0.71 1.17
N ARG A 90 -20.52 -0.60 2.33
CA ARG A 90 -20.61 0.59 3.19
C ARG A 90 -19.97 1.83 2.55
N ILE A 91 -18.84 1.68 1.89
CA ILE A 91 -18.22 2.77 1.14
C ILE A 91 -19.13 3.22 -0.02
N ALA A 92 -19.75 2.26 -0.73
CA ALA A 92 -20.64 2.56 -1.84
C ALA A 92 -21.94 3.27 -1.39
N SER A 93 -22.42 3.01 -0.17
CA SER A 93 -23.56 3.71 0.45
C SER A 93 -23.20 5.08 1.02
N GLY A 94 -21.92 5.47 1.02
CA GLY A 94 -21.46 6.74 1.57
C GLY A 94 -21.31 6.75 3.09
N GLU A 95 -21.30 5.57 3.73
CA GLU A 95 -21.07 5.46 5.17
C GLU A 95 -19.62 5.78 5.53
N PHE A 96 -19.42 6.40 6.68
CA PHE A 96 -18.10 6.57 7.25
C PHE A 96 -17.58 5.22 7.75
N VAL A 97 -16.37 4.84 7.33
CA VAL A 97 -15.74 3.58 7.73
C VAL A 97 -14.41 3.86 8.44
N THR A 98 -14.13 3.07 9.47
CA THR A 98 -12.92 3.16 10.28
C THR A 98 -12.03 1.94 10.05
N THR A 99 -10.73 2.18 9.86
CA THR A 99 -9.77 1.11 9.68
C THR A 99 -8.55 1.31 10.57
N VAL A 100 -7.97 0.23 11.07
CA VAL A 100 -6.77 0.25 11.89
C VAL A 100 -5.70 -0.63 11.26
N GLU A 101 -4.44 -0.18 11.27
CA GLU A 101 -3.32 -0.97 10.79
C GLU A 101 -2.85 -1.97 11.85
N LEU A 102 -2.71 -3.22 11.45
CA LEU A 102 -2.16 -4.30 12.27
C LEU A 102 -1.00 -4.97 11.56
N VAL A 103 0.20 -4.71 12.06
CA VAL A 103 1.43 -5.18 11.45
C VAL A 103 1.61 -6.69 11.69
N PRO A 104 1.90 -7.50 10.64
CA PRO A 104 2.15 -8.94 10.79
C PRO A 104 3.34 -9.26 11.71
N PRO A 105 3.31 -10.38 12.41
CA PRO A 105 4.43 -10.82 13.24
C PRO A 105 5.68 -11.16 12.41
N ARG A 106 6.86 -11.12 13.03
CA ARG A 106 8.13 -11.54 12.40
C ARG A 106 8.31 -13.05 12.34
N GLY A 107 7.54 -13.78 13.13
CA GLY A 107 7.57 -15.23 13.23
C GLY A 107 6.23 -15.85 12.85
N THR A 108 6.01 -17.08 13.31
CA THR A 108 4.80 -17.87 12.99
C THR A 108 3.69 -17.70 14.03
N ASP A 109 3.97 -17.10 15.18
CA ASP A 109 2.96 -16.85 16.20
C ASP A 109 2.12 -15.62 15.87
N PHE A 110 0.86 -15.84 15.57
CA PHE A 110 -0.14 -14.82 15.27
C PHE A 110 -1.15 -14.58 16.42
N GLY A 111 -1.01 -15.28 17.56
CA GLY A 111 -1.97 -15.23 18.66
C GLY A 111 -2.23 -13.81 19.16
N LYS A 112 -1.16 -13.02 19.33
CA LYS A 112 -1.28 -11.60 19.72
C LYS A 112 -2.03 -10.77 18.69
N ALA A 113 -1.82 -11.00 17.39
CA ALA A 113 -2.52 -10.28 16.33
C ALA A 113 -4.02 -10.58 16.34
N VAL A 114 -4.39 -11.85 16.52
CA VAL A 114 -5.81 -12.26 16.65
C VAL A 114 -6.47 -11.64 17.90
N ALA A 115 -5.76 -11.61 19.03
CA ALA A 115 -6.28 -10.97 20.25
C ALA A 115 -6.54 -9.47 20.05
N ILE A 116 -5.62 -8.75 19.42
CA ILE A 116 -5.81 -7.34 19.07
C ILE A 116 -6.98 -7.16 18.10
N ALA A 117 -7.09 -8.00 17.08
CA ALA A 117 -8.17 -7.94 16.11
C ALA A 117 -9.57 -8.12 16.76
N ARG A 118 -9.69 -8.96 17.78
CA ARG A 118 -10.92 -9.11 18.56
C ARG A 118 -11.30 -7.82 19.29
N ILE A 119 -10.34 -7.23 19.99
CA ILE A 119 -10.54 -5.95 20.69
C ILE A 119 -10.99 -4.87 19.70
N LEU A 120 -10.35 -4.76 18.55
CA LEU A 120 -10.71 -3.78 17.52
C LEU A 120 -12.13 -3.99 17.00
N LYS A 121 -12.55 -5.24 16.76
CA LYS A 121 -13.91 -5.56 16.36
C LYS A 121 -14.94 -5.20 17.44
N GLU A 122 -14.66 -5.53 18.71
CA GLU A 122 -15.52 -5.19 19.87
C GLU A 122 -15.70 -3.66 20.03
N HIS A 123 -14.71 -2.87 19.61
CA HIS A 123 -14.77 -1.41 19.60
C HIS A 123 -15.32 -0.82 18.30
N GLY A 124 -15.92 -1.63 17.43
CA GLY A 124 -16.61 -1.15 16.23
C GLY A 124 -15.73 -0.75 15.07
N ILE A 125 -14.48 -1.21 15.02
CA ILE A 125 -13.63 -1.00 13.85
C ILE A 125 -14.14 -1.86 12.69
N ASP A 126 -14.27 -1.27 11.51
CA ASP A 126 -14.89 -1.88 10.33
C ASP A 126 -13.97 -2.83 9.58
N ALA A 127 -12.70 -2.49 9.46
CA ALA A 127 -11.71 -3.32 8.79
C ALA A 127 -10.29 -3.13 9.34
N ILE A 128 -9.42 -4.11 9.08
CA ILE A 128 -8.02 -4.09 9.53
C ILE A 128 -7.10 -4.01 8.31
N ASN A 129 -6.27 -2.97 8.24
CA ASN A 129 -5.19 -2.87 7.26
C ASN A 129 -4.02 -3.76 7.68
N ILE A 130 -3.57 -4.63 6.78
CA ILE A 130 -2.47 -5.55 7.03
C ILE A 130 -1.33 -5.25 6.06
N PRO A 131 -0.26 -4.55 6.50
CA PRO A 131 0.82 -4.13 5.62
C PRO A 131 1.68 -5.32 5.15
N ASP A 132 2.13 -5.27 3.89
CA ASP A 132 2.98 -6.28 3.28
C ASP A 132 4.46 -5.88 3.37
N GLY A 133 5.20 -6.55 4.26
CA GLY A 133 6.64 -6.33 4.46
C GLY A 133 7.04 -4.87 4.71
N PRO A 134 6.42 -4.16 5.67
CA PRO A 134 6.71 -2.75 5.92
C PRO A 134 8.18 -2.54 6.24
N ARG A 135 8.76 -1.45 5.74
CA ARG A 135 10.18 -1.11 5.79
C ARG A 135 11.10 -2.15 5.13
N ALA A 136 10.57 -2.89 4.16
CA ALA A 136 11.27 -3.99 3.48
C ALA A 136 11.82 -5.06 4.45
N LEU A 137 11.13 -5.29 5.57
CA LEU A 137 11.47 -6.33 6.56
C LEU A 137 10.59 -7.56 6.34
N SER A 138 11.20 -8.75 6.39
CA SER A 138 10.48 -10.02 6.31
C SER A 138 9.54 -10.18 7.51
N ARG A 139 8.29 -10.52 7.23
CA ARG A 139 7.23 -10.79 8.19
C ARG A 139 6.31 -11.89 7.65
N MET A 140 5.39 -12.38 8.46
CA MET A 140 4.31 -13.21 7.95
C MET A 140 3.61 -12.49 6.79
N GLY A 141 3.33 -13.17 5.69
CA GLY A 141 2.67 -12.55 4.53
C GLY A 141 1.29 -12.03 4.88
N ALA A 142 0.98 -10.82 4.42
CA ALA A 142 -0.26 -10.14 4.73
C ALA A 142 -1.53 -10.95 4.36
N PRO A 143 -1.60 -11.68 3.23
CA PRO A 143 -2.74 -12.53 2.91
C PRO A 143 -2.99 -13.65 3.94
N PHE A 144 -1.91 -14.25 4.46
CA PHE A 144 -2.03 -15.35 5.43
C PHE A 144 -2.57 -14.85 6.76
N LEU A 145 -2.03 -13.73 7.29
CA LEU A 145 -2.57 -13.13 8.50
C LEU A 145 -4.01 -12.64 8.28
N GLY A 146 -4.31 -12.05 7.13
CA GLY A 146 -5.65 -11.61 6.76
C GLY A 146 -6.66 -12.74 6.82
N LYS A 147 -6.31 -13.91 6.26
CA LYS A 147 -7.16 -15.10 6.31
C LYS A 147 -7.39 -15.59 7.75
N VAL A 148 -6.33 -15.67 8.54
CA VAL A 148 -6.44 -16.06 9.96
C VAL A 148 -7.35 -15.13 10.73
N ILE A 149 -7.20 -13.81 10.57
CA ILE A 149 -8.02 -12.81 11.26
C ILE A 149 -9.48 -12.90 10.79
N GLN A 150 -9.72 -13.01 9.49
CA GLN A 150 -11.06 -13.12 8.95
C GLN A 150 -11.80 -14.35 9.51
N ASP A 151 -11.14 -15.50 9.58
CA ASP A 151 -11.73 -16.75 10.07
C ASP A 151 -11.91 -16.74 11.59
N ALA A 152 -10.91 -16.27 12.33
CA ALA A 152 -10.93 -16.34 13.79
C ALA A 152 -11.78 -15.26 14.46
N VAL A 153 -11.94 -14.12 13.80
CA VAL A 153 -12.58 -12.91 14.37
C VAL A 153 -13.78 -12.47 13.53
N GLY A 154 -13.81 -12.72 12.24
CA GLY A 154 -14.87 -12.30 11.33
C GLY A 154 -14.86 -10.78 11.09
N ILE A 155 -13.69 -10.13 11.13
CA ILE A 155 -13.49 -8.75 10.69
C ILE A 155 -12.81 -8.78 9.33
N GLU A 156 -13.21 -7.89 8.42
CA GLU A 156 -12.65 -7.87 7.06
C GLU A 156 -11.23 -7.30 7.06
N PRO A 157 -10.25 -8.00 6.47
CA PRO A 157 -8.93 -7.44 6.25
C PRO A 157 -8.88 -6.64 4.94
N ILE A 158 -8.09 -5.57 4.95
CA ILE A 158 -7.57 -4.89 3.77
C ILE A 158 -6.12 -5.34 3.63
N VAL A 159 -5.87 -6.25 2.72
CA VAL A 159 -4.55 -6.84 2.52
C VAL A 159 -3.71 -5.89 1.66
N HIS A 160 -2.62 -5.36 2.19
CA HIS A 160 -1.66 -4.64 1.37
C HIS A 160 -0.88 -5.65 0.51
N TYR A 161 -0.64 -5.31 -0.73
CA TYR A 161 0.05 -6.18 -1.66
C TYR A 161 1.11 -5.38 -2.44
N THR A 162 2.37 -5.78 -2.30
CA THR A 162 3.50 -5.14 -2.97
C THR A 162 3.96 -5.98 -4.16
N CYS A 163 4.35 -5.32 -5.25
CA CYS A 163 4.93 -6.00 -6.42
C CYS A 163 6.46 -6.03 -6.41
N ARG A 164 7.09 -5.43 -5.39
CA ARG A 164 8.54 -5.21 -5.31
C ARG A 164 9.38 -6.50 -5.43
N ASP A 165 8.99 -7.54 -4.72
CA ASP A 165 9.77 -8.79 -4.62
C ASP A 165 9.07 -9.96 -5.32
N ARG A 166 8.16 -9.67 -6.27
CA ARG A 166 7.35 -10.66 -6.97
C ARG A 166 7.46 -10.50 -8.48
N ASN A 167 7.58 -11.60 -9.20
CA ASN A 167 7.44 -11.61 -10.65
C ASN A 167 5.96 -11.72 -11.06
N LEU A 168 5.64 -11.50 -12.33
CA LEU A 168 4.26 -11.51 -12.83
C LEU A 168 3.55 -12.83 -12.56
N LEU A 169 4.22 -13.96 -12.73
CA LEU A 169 3.65 -15.28 -12.48
C LEU A 169 3.27 -15.47 -11.01
N GLY A 170 4.17 -15.05 -10.09
CA GLY A 170 3.92 -15.07 -8.65
C GLY A 170 2.75 -14.16 -8.26
N ILE A 171 2.67 -12.95 -8.85
CA ILE A 171 1.57 -12.01 -8.61
C ILE A 171 0.22 -12.65 -9.01
N ILE A 172 0.13 -13.24 -10.20
CA ILE A 172 -1.10 -13.89 -10.67
C ILE A 172 -1.47 -15.05 -9.75
N SER A 173 -0.50 -15.89 -9.37
CA SER A 173 -0.71 -17.03 -8.48
C SER A 173 -1.21 -16.57 -7.10
N ASP A 174 -0.59 -15.56 -6.52
CA ASP A 174 -0.99 -15.01 -5.22
C ASP A 174 -2.41 -14.44 -5.28
N LEU A 175 -2.76 -13.67 -6.32
CA LEU A 175 -4.09 -13.07 -6.47
C LEU A 175 -5.18 -14.14 -6.63
N LEU A 176 -4.92 -15.23 -7.35
CA LEU A 176 -5.82 -16.38 -7.43
C LEU A 176 -6.01 -17.02 -6.05
N GLY A 177 -4.93 -17.22 -5.30
CA GLY A 177 -4.98 -17.76 -3.94
C GLY A 177 -5.73 -16.85 -2.97
N ILE A 178 -5.45 -15.54 -2.98
CA ILE A 178 -6.13 -14.52 -2.18
C ILE A 178 -7.65 -14.55 -2.46
N HIS A 179 -8.03 -14.61 -3.74
CA HIS A 179 -9.44 -14.71 -4.12
C HIS A 179 -10.08 -16.01 -3.62
N ALA A 180 -9.40 -17.15 -3.79
CA ALA A 180 -9.88 -18.46 -3.35
C ALA A 180 -10.06 -18.53 -1.83
N MET A 181 -9.20 -17.85 -1.05
CA MET A 181 -9.32 -17.72 0.41
C MET A 181 -10.47 -16.81 0.86
N GLY A 182 -11.18 -16.16 -0.05
CA GLY A 182 -12.29 -15.26 0.29
C GLY A 182 -11.86 -13.85 0.71
N LEU A 183 -10.60 -13.48 0.56
CA LEU A 183 -10.11 -12.13 0.78
C LEU A 183 -10.52 -11.23 -0.39
N ARG A 184 -11.16 -10.11 -0.11
CA ARG A 184 -11.78 -9.28 -1.14
C ARG A 184 -11.24 -7.84 -1.22
N ASN A 185 -10.65 -7.36 -0.14
CA ASN A 185 -10.14 -5.99 -0.08
C ASN A 185 -8.62 -6.00 -0.19
N LEU A 186 -8.10 -5.37 -1.24
CA LEU A 186 -6.68 -5.27 -1.54
C LEU A 186 -6.26 -3.82 -1.67
N LEU A 187 -5.14 -3.46 -1.06
CA LEU A 187 -4.45 -2.19 -1.27
C LEU A 187 -3.13 -2.45 -2.00
N LEU A 188 -3.08 -2.10 -3.28
CA LEU A 188 -1.89 -2.26 -4.09
C LEU A 188 -0.91 -1.12 -3.83
N ILE A 189 0.31 -1.46 -3.44
CA ILE A 189 1.36 -0.50 -3.12
C ILE A 189 2.68 -0.89 -3.79
N THR A 190 3.52 0.09 -4.08
CA THR A 190 4.85 -0.16 -4.66
C THR A 190 5.76 -0.92 -3.69
N GLY A 191 5.62 -0.67 -2.39
CA GLY A 191 6.49 -1.18 -1.34
C GLY A 191 7.75 -0.33 -1.12
N ASP A 192 8.34 -0.47 0.06
CA ASP A 192 9.56 0.25 0.43
C ASP A 192 10.77 -0.31 -0.31
N PRO A 193 11.74 0.52 -0.73
CA PRO A 193 12.92 0.04 -1.43
C PRO A 193 13.80 -0.84 -0.54
N PRO A 194 14.44 -1.89 -1.09
CA PRO A 194 15.29 -2.83 -0.36
C PRO A 194 16.46 -2.20 0.41
N LYS A 195 16.87 -0.98 0.04
CA LYS A 195 17.96 -0.23 0.71
C LYS A 195 17.67 0.19 2.14
N MET A 196 16.41 0.11 2.57
CA MET A 196 16.03 0.36 3.98
C MET A 196 16.36 -0.82 4.91
N VAL A 197 16.75 -1.97 4.35
CA VAL A 197 17.04 -3.17 5.12
C VAL A 197 18.53 -3.22 5.46
N THR A 198 18.84 -3.14 6.73
CA THR A 198 20.19 -3.38 7.28
C THR A 198 20.58 -4.87 7.30
N CYS A 199 19.75 -5.76 6.77
CA CYS A 199 19.99 -7.19 6.81
C CYS A 199 20.79 -7.65 5.59
N ARG A 200 22.04 -8.07 5.80
CA ARG A 200 22.96 -8.65 4.79
C ARG A 200 22.38 -9.86 4.02
N MET A 201 21.33 -10.51 4.54
CA MET A 201 20.74 -11.71 3.92
C MET A 201 19.93 -11.41 2.65
N LEU A 202 19.37 -10.22 2.49
CA LEU A 202 18.55 -9.90 1.29
C LEU A 202 19.37 -9.48 0.06
N ARG A 203 20.69 -9.26 0.19
CA ARG A 203 21.56 -9.03 -0.97
C ARG A 203 21.76 -10.25 -1.87
N ARG A 204 21.35 -11.46 -1.43
CA ARG A 204 21.52 -12.71 -2.18
C ARG A 204 20.27 -13.21 -2.88
N SER A 205 19.11 -12.57 -2.69
CA SER A 205 17.87 -12.94 -3.40
C SER A 205 17.59 -12.13 -4.67
N SER A 206 18.48 -11.26 -5.10
CA SER A 206 18.52 -10.95 -6.52
C SER A 206 18.98 -12.23 -7.22
N ILE A 207 18.02 -13.04 -7.58
CA ILE A 207 18.22 -14.12 -8.53
C ILE A 207 18.75 -13.45 -9.79
N SER A 208 20.06 -13.40 -9.87
CA SER A 208 20.74 -13.19 -11.14
C SER A 208 20.25 -14.32 -12.03
N THR A 209 19.53 -13.97 -13.04
CA THR A 209 19.26 -14.76 -14.21
C THR A 209 20.52 -15.51 -14.62
N GLN A 210 20.65 -16.76 -14.22
CA GLN A 210 21.43 -17.75 -14.90
C GLN A 210 20.44 -18.69 -15.55
N LEU A 211 19.97 -18.25 -16.73
CA LEU A 211 19.54 -19.15 -17.78
C LEU A 211 20.71 -19.19 -18.76
N ALA A 212 21.53 -20.21 -18.64
CA ALA A 212 22.29 -20.75 -19.77
C ALA A 212 21.42 -21.77 -20.47
#